data_4bf67225383bda6815596024b5754d6d
#
_entry.id   4bf67225383bda6815596024b5754d6d
#
_cell.length_a   1.000
_cell.length_b   1.000
_cell.length_c   1.000
_cell.angle_alpha   90.00
_cell.angle_beta   90.00
_cell.angle_gamma   90.00
#
_symmetry.space_group_name_H-M   'P 1'
#
loop_
_entity.id
_entity.type
_entity.pdbx_description
1 polymer ?
#
loop_
_entity_poly.entity_id
_entity_poly.type
_entity_poly.pdbx_seq_one_letter_code
_entity_poly.pdbx_strand_id
1 'polypeptide(L)'
;MRWRTTAWSATSWSSIDNERAQGVSEQSCAAVRGYLGALQDELCAAFAAADGSREFARDRWARAAGTEALAGDGVTAVLEDGAVFERGGVALSDVRGIRLPPAATARNPHLAGRAYRAMGVSVVMHPRNPQVPTSHMNVRYFSAGDVWWFGGGFDLTPYLPYEQDAVLWHRAAAAACAPFHARLYPHLRQSCDDYFYLRHRAEARGIGGLFFDDLNAETPEFGMPWERCFEFMRAVGSQFLQAYGAIVRQRRDLAYGERERRYQLYRRGRYVEFNLVFDRGTLFGLQSGGRSDAILMSMPPAAQWAYRSPDPELDARLLPLLTTRRGHDWLRGA
;
A
#
# COMPACT_ATOMS: atom_id res chain seq x y z
N MET A 1 -37.75 -14.30 53.57
CA MET A 1 -37.31 -13.39 52.47
C MET A 1 -36.84 -14.25 51.32
N ARG A 2 -37.57 -14.28 50.22
CA ARG A 2 -37.27 -15.09 49.02
C ARG A 2 -36.48 -14.22 48.07
N TRP A 3 -35.28 -14.64 47.69
CA TRP A 3 -34.49 -14.05 46.63
C TRP A 3 -35.04 -14.48 45.26
N ARG A 4 -35.41 -13.50 44.39
CA ARG A 4 -35.80 -13.75 43.02
C ARG A 4 -34.52 -13.83 42.17
N THR A 5 -34.27 -14.98 41.57
CA THR A 5 -33.31 -15.18 40.51
C THR A 5 -33.92 -14.69 39.23
N THR A 6 -33.38 -13.58 38.65
CA THR A 6 -33.67 -13.15 37.30
C THR A 6 -32.86 -13.99 36.33
N ALA A 7 -33.53 -14.83 35.57
CA ALA A 7 -32.93 -15.58 34.47
C ALA A 7 -32.58 -14.56 33.35
N TRP A 8 -31.31 -14.46 33.02
CA TRP A 8 -30.83 -13.78 31.80
C TRP A 8 -31.11 -14.71 30.62
N SER A 9 -31.84 -14.20 29.62
CA SER A 9 -32.23 -14.94 28.43
C SER A 9 -31.02 -15.24 27.54
N ALA A 10 -30.93 -16.46 27.05
CA ALA A 10 -29.87 -16.98 26.14
C ALA A 10 -29.92 -16.41 24.73
N THR A 11 -30.64 -15.31 24.47
CA THR A 11 -30.83 -14.74 23.13
C THR A 11 -29.79 -13.69 22.73
N SER A 12 -28.87 -13.30 23.63
CA SER A 12 -27.87 -12.26 23.33
C SER A 12 -26.53 -12.80 22.80
N TRP A 13 -26.28 -14.11 22.88
CA TRP A 13 -25.00 -14.68 22.43
C TRP A 13 -25.00 -15.12 20.98
N SER A 14 -26.15 -15.45 20.40
CA SER A 14 -26.25 -15.90 19.01
C SER A 14 -26.06 -14.77 17.95
N SER A 15 -26.32 -13.52 18.32
CA SER A 15 -26.14 -12.37 17.42
C SER A 15 -24.69 -11.94 17.29
N ILE A 16 -23.92 -12.00 18.39
CA ILE A 16 -22.50 -11.61 18.40
C ILE A 16 -21.65 -12.64 17.65
N ASP A 17 -21.96 -13.93 17.78
CA ASP A 17 -21.27 -14.99 17.04
C ASP A 17 -21.61 -14.97 15.53
N ASN A 18 -22.83 -14.54 15.17
CA ASN A 18 -23.24 -14.40 13.78
C ASN A 18 -22.61 -13.19 13.08
N GLU A 19 -22.37 -12.08 13.80
CA GLU A 19 -21.64 -10.91 13.26
C GLU A 19 -20.15 -11.19 13.09
N ARG A 20 -19.51 -11.99 13.97
CA ARG A 20 -18.12 -12.42 13.79
C ARG A 20 -17.92 -13.34 12.59
N ALA A 21 -18.91 -14.17 12.25
CA ALA A 21 -18.88 -15.05 11.09
C ALA A 21 -19.06 -14.31 9.73
N GLN A 22 -19.68 -13.12 9.72
CA GLN A 22 -19.96 -12.37 8.48
C GLN A 22 -18.71 -11.89 7.76
N GLY A 23 -17.60 -11.58 8.47
CA GLY A 23 -16.35 -11.06 7.89
C GLY A 23 -15.63 -12.01 6.93
N VAL A 24 -15.88 -13.32 6.98
CA VAL A 24 -15.22 -14.36 6.17
C VAL A 24 -16.15 -15.07 5.19
N SER A 25 -17.37 -14.55 4.99
CA SER A 25 -18.32 -15.12 4.03
C SER A 25 -17.84 -14.96 2.58
N GLU A 26 -18.28 -15.85 1.69
CA GLU A 26 -18.01 -15.70 0.24
C GLU A 26 -18.61 -14.39 -0.30
N GLN A 27 -19.71 -13.91 0.26
CA GLN A 27 -20.31 -12.63 -0.10
C GLN A 27 -19.40 -11.45 0.27
N SER A 28 -18.77 -11.48 1.45
CA SER A 28 -17.79 -10.47 1.88
C SER A 28 -16.55 -10.48 0.99
N CYS A 29 -16.04 -11.67 0.65
CA CYS A 29 -14.93 -11.82 -0.29
C CYS A 29 -15.29 -11.29 -1.68
N ALA A 30 -16.51 -11.54 -2.18
CA ALA A 30 -16.97 -11.02 -3.47
C ALA A 30 -17.08 -9.49 -3.48
N ALA A 31 -17.54 -8.89 -2.38
CA ALA A 31 -17.60 -7.43 -2.21
C ALA A 31 -16.20 -6.79 -2.25
N VAL A 32 -15.23 -7.36 -1.54
CA VAL A 32 -13.82 -6.92 -1.58
C VAL A 32 -13.26 -7.07 -2.99
N ARG A 33 -13.43 -8.23 -3.63
CA ARG A 33 -12.92 -8.47 -4.99
C ARG A 33 -13.51 -7.50 -6.01
N GLY A 34 -14.82 -7.22 -5.91
CA GLY A 34 -15.51 -6.23 -6.75
C GLY A 34 -14.94 -4.83 -6.58
N TYR A 35 -14.76 -4.38 -5.33
CA TYR A 35 -14.14 -3.08 -5.05
C TYR A 35 -12.71 -2.98 -5.58
N LEU A 36 -11.88 -3.99 -5.35
CA LEU A 36 -10.49 -3.98 -5.81
C LEU A 36 -10.40 -3.93 -7.35
N GLY A 37 -11.32 -4.59 -8.05
CA GLY A 37 -11.41 -4.51 -9.51
C GLY A 37 -11.78 -3.10 -9.99
N ALA A 38 -12.80 -2.50 -9.39
CA ALA A 38 -13.23 -1.13 -9.69
C ALA A 38 -12.11 -0.12 -9.38
N LEU A 39 -11.41 -0.28 -8.26
CA LEU A 39 -10.27 0.57 -7.88
C LEU A 39 -9.13 0.46 -8.91
N GLN A 40 -8.79 -0.73 -9.39
CA GLN A 40 -7.79 -0.90 -10.45
C GLN A 40 -8.20 -0.15 -11.72
N ASP A 41 -9.46 -0.28 -12.13
CA ASP A 41 -9.96 0.39 -13.34
C ASP A 41 -9.93 1.92 -13.19
N GLU A 42 -10.35 2.45 -12.05
CA GLU A 42 -10.32 3.88 -11.73
C GLU A 42 -8.89 4.44 -11.73
N LEU A 43 -7.95 3.75 -11.09
CA LEU A 43 -6.53 4.13 -11.04
C LEU A 43 -5.91 4.13 -12.45
N CYS A 44 -6.14 3.07 -13.24
CA CYS A 44 -5.62 2.99 -14.60
C CYS A 44 -6.19 4.12 -15.47
N ALA A 45 -7.49 4.37 -15.42
CA ALA A 45 -8.12 5.43 -16.19
C ALA A 45 -7.60 6.82 -15.80
N ALA A 46 -7.49 7.11 -14.50
CA ALA A 46 -7.01 8.40 -14.02
C ALA A 46 -5.54 8.66 -14.39
N PHE A 47 -4.68 7.66 -14.27
CA PHE A 47 -3.25 7.81 -14.60
C PHE A 47 -2.99 7.81 -16.11
N ALA A 48 -3.74 7.06 -16.92
CA ALA A 48 -3.68 7.15 -18.38
C ALA A 48 -4.13 8.55 -18.85
N ALA A 49 -5.22 9.09 -18.29
CA ALA A 49 -5.66 10.45 -18.59
C ALA A 49 -4.64 11.51 -18.15
N ALA A 50 -3.96 11.32 -17.00
CA ALA A 50 -2.89 12.20 -16.57
C ALA A 50 -1.66 12.10 -17.46
N ASP A 51 -1.33 10.93 -18.00
CA ASP A 51 -0.22 10.73 -18.94
C ASP A 51 -0.51 11.32 -20.32
N GLY A 52 -1.71 11.08 -20.86
CA GLY A 52 -2.20 11.60 -22.13
C GLY A 52 -1.54 11.00 -23.38
N SER A 53 -0.56 10.12 -23.24
CA SER A 53 0.18 9.52 -24.37
C SER A 53 0.13 7.99 -24.41
N ARG A 54 -0.10 7.34 -23.28
CA ARG A 54 -0.11 5.88 -23.14
C ARG A 54 -1.30 5.40 -22.32
N GLU A 55 -1.76 4.21 -22.68
CA GLU A 55 -2.74 3.42 -21.93
C GLU A 55 -2.03 2.29 -21.16
N PHE A 56 -2.70 1.75 -20.14
CA PHE A 56 -2.20 0.57 -19.42
C PHE A 56 -2.42 -0.71 -20.26
N ALA A 57 -1.34 -1.40 -20.61
CA ALA A 57 -1.40 -2.77 -21.10
C ALA A 57 -1.83 -3.70 -19.97
N ARG A 58 -2.85 -4.53 -20.20
CA ARG A 58 -3.43 -5.41 -19.18
C ARG A 58 -3.09 -6.87 -19.48
N ASP A 59 -2.32 -7.47 -18.61
CA ASP A 59 -2.02 -8.91 -18.61
C ASP A 59 -2.90 -9.61 -17.58
N ARG A 60 -3.87 -10.40 -18.08
CA ARG A 60 -4.78 -11.22 -17.26
C ARG A 60 -4.16 -12.58 -17.05
N TRP A 61 -4.14 -13.04 -15.82
CA TRP A 61 -3.58 -14.33 -15.48
C TRP A 61 -4.55 -15.12 -14.58
N ALA A 62 -4.51 -16.43 -14.74
CA ALA A 62 -5.21 -17.37 -13.87
C ALA A 62 -4.30 -18.58 -13.61
N ARG A 63 -4.35 -19.11 -12.40
CA ARG A 63 -3.72 -20.36 -11.98
C ARG A 63 -4.80 -21.32 -11.51
N ALA A 64 -4.86 -22.49 -12.16
CA ALA A 64 -5.73 -23.57 -11.70
C ALA A 64 -5.28 -24.10 -10.34
N ALA A 65 -6.21 -24.60 -9.54
CA ALA A 65 -5.89 -25.34 -8.33
C ALA A 65 -5.17 -26.64 -8.74
N GLY A 66 -3.87 -26.69 -8.50
CA GLY A 66 -3.03 -27.88 -8.69
C GLY A 66 -2.61 -28.45 -7.35
N THR A 67 -1.83 -29.54 -7.39
CA THR A 67 -1.24 -30.16 -6.19
C THR A 67 -0.22 -29.27 -5.49
N GLU A 68 0.25 -28.19 -6.12
CA GLU A 68 1.15 -27.18 -5.58
C GLU A 68 0.40 -25.85 -5.36
N ALA A 69 -0.01 -25.69 -4.15
CA ALA A 69 -0.11 -24.57 -3.25
C ALA A 69 -0.90 -23.31 -3.66
N LEU A 70 -0.78 -22.69 -4.81
CA LEU A 70 -1.36 -21.39 -5.15
C LEU A 70 -2.29 -21.44 -6.34
N ALA A 71 -3.60 -21.28 -6.10
CA ALA A 71 -4.61 -20.99 -7.11
C ALA A 71 -4.97 -19.51 -7.12
N GLY A 72 -5.67 -19.03 -8.13
CA GLY A 72 -6.21 -17.69 -8.17
C GLY A 72 -6.07 -17.01 -9.52
N ASP A 73 -6.40 -15.74 -9.54
CA ASP A 73 -6.38 -14.91 -10.73
C ASP A 73 -5.97 -13.47 -10.42
N GLY A 74 -5.73 -12.71 -11.46
CA GLY A 74 -5.43 -11.30 -11.32
C GLY A 74 -5.25 -10.60 -12.66
N VAL A 75 -4.99 -9.31 -12.56
CA VAL A 75 -4.69 -8.45 -13.70
C VAL A 75 -3.49 -7.59 -13.35
N THR A 76 -2.41 -7.72 -14.11
CA THR A 76 -1.27 -6.82 -14.03
C THR A 76 -1.44 -5.78 -15.12
N ALA A 77 -1.67 -4.52 -14.75
CA ALA A 77 -1.78 -3.42 -15.68
C ALA A 77 -0.47 -2.60 -15.61
N VAL A 78 0.20 -2.41 -16.75
CA VAL A 78 1.48 -1.71 -16.83
C VAL A 78 1.42 -0.63 -17.89
N LEU A 79 1.84 0.58 -17.53
CA LEU A 79 2.08 1.69 -18.44
C LEU A 79 3.59 1.88 -18.53
N GLU A 80 4.13 1.89 -19.74
CA GLU A 80 5.56 2.08 -19.99
C GLU A 80 5.78 3.18 -21.02
N ASP A 81 6.86 3.91 -20.82
CA ASP A 81 7.35 4.95 -21.72
C ASP A 81 6.31 6.04 -22.04
N GLY A 82 5.53 6.43 -21.02
CA GLY A 82 4.56 7.51 -21.11
C GLY A 82 5.20 8.89 -21.05
N ALA A 83 4.44 9.92 -21.42
CA ALA A 83 4.90 11.30 -21.38
C ALA A 83 5.13 11.79 -19.95
N VAL A 84 4.25 11.41 -19.02
CA VAL A 84 4.33 11.76 -17.61
C VAL A 84 4.93 10.61 -16.78
N PHE A 85 4.48 9.38 -17.02
CA PHE A 85 4.94 8.20 -16.28
C PHE A 85 5.89 7.38 -17.14
N GLU A 86 7.15 7.35 -16.74
CA GLU A 86 8.16 6.51 -17.38
C GLU A 86 7.87 5.03 -17.18
N ARG A 87 7.32 4.68 -16.01
CA ARG A 87 6.68 3.39 -15.69
C ARG A 87 5.59 3.58 -14.65
N GLY A 88 4.46 2.91 -14.86
CA GLY A 88 3.38 2.77 -13.89
C GLY A 88 2.89 1.34 -13.85
N GLY A 89 2.62 0.83 -12.66
CA GLY A 89 2.05 -0.50 -12.47
C GLY A 89 0.87 -0.47 -11.52
N VAL A 90 -0.24 -1.12 -11.91
CA VAL A 90 -1.42 -1.33 -11.08
C VAL A 90 -1.78 -2.82 -11.14
N ALA A 91 -1.41 -3.58 -10.12
CA ALA A 91 -1.65 -5.01 -10.06
C ALA A 91 -2.80 -5.35 -9.11
N LEU A 92 -3.76 -6.09 -9.63
CA LEU A 92 -4.81 -6.75 -8.87
C LEU A 92 -4.47 -8.23 -8.76
N SER A 93 -4.56 -8.78 -7.54
CA SER A 93 -4.40 -10.21 -7.30
C SER A 93 -5.48 -10.73 -6.36
N ASP A 94 -5.94 -11.96 -6.61
CA ASP A 94 -6.80 -12.76 -5.75
C ASP A 94 -6.22 -14.17 -5.73
N VAL A 95 -5.46 -14.49 -4.70
CA VAL A 95 -4.77 -15.77 -4.57
C VAL A 95 -5.31 -16.58 -3.40
N ARG A 96 -5.36 -17.89 -3.61
CA ARG A 96 -5.81 -18.87 -2.60
C ARG A 96 -4.74 -19.94 -2.47
N GLY A 97 -4.44 -20.30 -1.24
CA GLY A 97 -3.50 -21.37 -0.94
C GLY A 97 -4.12 -22.37 0.03
N ILE A 98 -3.75 -23.63 -0.13
CA ILE A 98 -4.20 -24.72 0.77
C ILE A 98 -3.42 -24.72 2.10
N ARG A 99 -2.28 -24.02 2.14
CA ARG A 99 -1.39 -23.93 3.31
C ARG A 99 -0.67 -22.58 3.31
N LEU A 100 -0.73 -21.87 4.43
CA LEU A 100 0.04 -20.65 4.62
C LEU A 100 1.54 -20.94 4.62
N PRO A 101 2.34 -20.16 3.85
CA PRO A 101 3.79 -20.29 3.86
C PRO A 101 4.40 -19.84 5.20
N PRO A 102 5.58 -20.38 5.58
CA PRO A 102 6.23 -20.05 6.86
C PRO A 102 6.46 -18.55 7.07
N ALA A 103 6.77 -17.81 6.02
CA ALA A 103 6.95 -16.35 6.11
C ALA A 103 5.68 -15.61 6.56
N ALA A 104 4.49 -16.09 6.19
CA ALA A 104 3.21 -15.53 6.61
C ALA A 104 2.81 -15.98 8.02
N THR A 105 3.26 -17.16 8.47
CA THR A 105 2.94 -17.70 9.80
C THR A 105 3.88 -17.23 10.91
N ALA A 106 5.00 -16.61 10.57
CA ALA A 106 5.97 -16.11 11.56
C ALA A 106 5.34 -15.12 12.57
N ARG A 107 4.36 -14.34 12.15
CA ARG A 107 3.62 -13.38 13.00
C ARG A 107 2.33 -13.98 13.60
N ASN A 108 1.76 -15.00 12.97
CA ASN A 108 0.53 -15.66 13.34
C ASN A 108 0.71 -17.19 13.32
N PRO A 109 1.48 -17.78 14.26
CA PRO A 109 1.82 -19.22 14.24
C PRO A 109 0.60 -20.14 14.27
N HIS A 110 -0.51 -19.70 14.88
CA HIS A 110 -1.76 -20.45 14.97
C HIS A 110 -2.48 -20.64 13.62
N LEU A 111 -2.07 -19.91 12.59
CA LEU A 111 -2.58 -20.06 11.23
C LEU A 111 -1.77 -21.05 10.38
N ALA A 112 -0.70 -21.63 10.93
CA ALA A 112 0.12 -22.58 10.22
C ALA A 112 -0.70 -23.75 9.67
N GLY A 113 -0.54 -24.04 8.38
CA GLY A 113 -1.26 -25.13 7.73
C GLY A 113 -2.71 -24.86 7.35
N ARG A 114 -3.28 -23.70 7.68
CA ARG A 114 -4.64 -23.32 7.26
C ARG A 114 -4.69 -22.91 5.79
N ALA A 115 -5.78 -23.23 5.12
CA ALA A 115 -6.10 -22.65 3.82
C ALA A 115 -6.36 -21.14 3.97
N TYR A 116 -5.99 -20.37 2.94
CA TYR A 116 -6.10 -18.91 2.99
C TYR A 116 -6.51 -18.30 1.65
N ARG A 117 -6.99 -17.07 1.70
CA ARG A 117 -7.21 -16.20 0.56
C ARG A 117 -6.59 -14.84 0.83
N ALA A 118 -5.90 -14.29 -0.16
CA ALA A 118 -5.31 -12.96 -0.11
C ALA A 118 -5.68 -12.20 -1.38
N MET A 119 -6.28 -11.03 -1.22
CA MET A 119 -6.70 -10.16 -2.31
C MET A 119 -6.12 -8.77 -2.11
N GLY A 120 -5.70 -8.12 -3.20
CA GLY A 120 -5.20 -6.75 -3.09
C GLY A 120 -4.98 -6.06 -4.42
N VAL A 121 -4.87 -4.73 -4.33
CA VAL A 121 -4.37 -3.87 -5.41
C VAL A 121 -3.09 -3.21 -4.93
N SER A 122 -2.04 -3.29 -5.75
CA SER A 122 -0.76 -2.61 -5.55
C SER A 122 -0.51 -1.64 -6.68
N VAL A 123 -0.06 -0.45 -6.36
CA VAL A 123 0.22 0.64 -7.32
C VAL A 123 1.61 1.19 -7.09
N VAL A 124 2.38 1.34 -8.16
CA VAL A 124 3.62 2.13 -8.14
C VAL A 124 3.68 2.98 -9.40
N MET A 125 3.93 4.27 -9.23
CA MET A 125 4.05 5.22 -10.32
C MET A 125 5.44 5.87 -10.29
N HIS A 126 6.21 5.69 -11.36
CA HIS A 126 7.55 6.27 -11.56
C HIS A 126 7.48 7.37 -12.62
N PRO A 127 7.40 8.66 -12.23
CA PRO A 127 7.29 9.75 -13.17
C PRO A 127 8.61 10.00 -13.91
N ARG A 128 8.51 10.45 -15.16
CA ARG A 128 9.66 10.89 -15.97
C ARG A 128 10.28 12.16 -15.41
N ASN A 129 9.45 13.14 -15.09
CA ASN A 129 9.86 14.42 -14.54
C ASN A 129 10.29 14.27 -13.07
N PRO A 130 11.53 14.64 -12.68
CA PRO A 130 12.01 14.61 -11.30
C PRO A 130 11.23 15.50 -10.32
N GLN A 131 10.49 16.48 -10.83
CA GLN A 131 9.64 17.35 -10.02
C GLN A 131 8.41 16.61 -9.46
N VAL A 132 7.99 15.52 -10.11
CA VAL A 132 6.91 14.65 -9.65
C VAL A 132 7.50 13.53 -8.77
N PRO A 133 7.01 13.30 -7.56
CA PRO A 133 7.47 12.22 -6.71
C PRO A 133 7.01 10.85 -7.23
N THR A 134 7.78 9.79 -6.96
CA THR A 134 7.27 8.42 -7.03
C THR A 134 6.25 8.20 -5.93
N SER A 135 5.18 7.47 -6.21
CA SER A 135 4.20 7.06 -5.22
C SER A 135 3.95 5.56 -5.25
N HIS A 136 3.59 5.04 -4.09
CA HIS A 136 3.17 3.66 -3.90
C HIS A 136 1.89 3.64 -3.07
N MET A 137 0.98 2.71 -3.40
CA MET A 137 -0.16 2.36 -2.58
C MET A 137 -0.37 0.84 -2.66
N ASN A 138 -0.75 0.25 -1.54
CA ASN A 138 -1.28 -1.10 -1.48
C ASN A 138 -2.51 -1.12 -0.59
N VAL A 139 -3.56 -1.81 -1.00
CA VAL A 139 -4.69 -2.17 -0.15
C VAL A 139 -4.98 -3.65 -0.33
N ARG A 140 -5.19 -4.37 0.78
CA ARG A 140 -5.31 -5.82 0.77
C ARG A 140 -6.27 -6.33 1.82
N TYR A 141 -6.86 -7.46 1.55
CA TYR A 141 -7.66 -8.26 2.46
C TYR A 141 -7.09 -9.67 2.53
N PHE A 142 -7.07 -10.23 3.72
CA PHE A 142 -6.64 -11.58 3.99
C PHE A 142 -7.66 -12.32 4.83
N SER A 143 -7.85 -13.64 4.55
CA SER A 143 -8.64 -14.52 5.39
C SER A 143 -8.06 -15.93 5.44
N ALA A 144 -8.19 -16.60 6.61
CA ALA A 144 -7.79 -17.97 6.83
C ALA A 144 -8.74 -18.62 7.86
N GLY A 145 -9.74 -19.36 7.38
CA GLY A 145 -10.83 -19.85 8.20
C GLY A 145 -11.68 -18.71 8.75
N ASP A 146 -11.78 -18.62 10.05
CA ASP A 146 -12.50 -17.59 10.83
C ASP A 146 -11.70 -16.30 11.06
N VAL A 147 -10.40 -16.31 10.74
CA VAL A 147 -9.52 -15.16 10.92
C VAL A 147 -9.45 -14.33 9.64
N TRP A 148 -9.56 -13.02 9.79
CA TRP A 148 -9.45 -12.07 8.71
C TRP A 148 -8.76 -10.77 9.15
N TRP A 149 -8.16 -10.07 8.23
CA TRP A 149 -7.68 -8.69 8.44
C TRP A 149 -7.56 -7.91 7.15
N PHE A 150 -7.54 -6.59 7.29
CA PHE A 150 -7.20 -5.64 6.24
C PHE A 150 -5.79 -5.10 6.47
N GLY A 151 -5.11 -4.80 5.39
CA GLY A 151 -3.80 -4.17 5.40
C GLY A 151 -3.63 -3.22 4.22
N GLY A 152 -2.65 -2.35 4.32
CA GLY A 152 -2.39 -1.43 3.23
C GLY A 152 -1.66 -0.17 3.64
N GLY A 153 -1.78 0.83 2.80
CA GLY A 153 -1.17 2.13 3.00
C GLY A 153 -0.71 2.76 1.71
N PHE A 154 -0.19 3.97 1.83
CA PHE A 154 0.44 4.68 0.74
C PHE A 154 1.60 5.54 1.26
N ASP A 155 2.62 5.69 0.44
CA ASP A 155 3.80 6.52 0.72
C ASP A 155 4.28 7.28 -0.51
N LEU A 156 4.95 8.40 -0.26
CA LEU A 156 5.45 9.31 -1.28
C LEU A 156 6.97 9.43 -1.22
N THR A 157 7.62 9.28 -2.38
CA THR A 157 9.08 9.34 -2.51
C THR A 157 9.47 10.51 -3.43
N PRO A 158 9.64 11.73 -2.89
CA PRO A 158 10.11 12.87 -3.65
C PRO A 158 11.61 12.77 -3.94
N TYR A 159 12.02 13.35 -5.06
CA TYR A 159 13.41 13.61 -5.43
C TYR A 159 13.79 15.06 -5.14
N LEU A 160 12.86 15.94 -5.40
CA LEU A 160 12.94 17.36 -5.10
C LEU A 160 11.83 17.68 -4.09
N PRO A 161 12.17 18.18 -2.88
CA PRO A 161 11.18 18.37 -1.84
C PRO A 161 10.34 19.64 -2.09
N TYR A 162 9.02 19.45 -2.03
CA TYR A 162 8.02 20.51 -1.98
C TYR A 162 7.19 20.32 -0.72
N GLU A 163 7.25 21.27 0.20
CA GLU A 163 6.52 21.22 1.46
C GLU A 163 5.01 21.14 1.23
N GLN A 164 4.49 21.87 0.25
CA GLN A 164 3.07 21.87 -0.11
C GLN A 164 2.56 20.48 -0.52
N ASP A 165 3.38 19.71 -1.25
CA ASP A 165 3.05 18.35 -1.65
C ASP A 165 3.03 17.41 -0.43
N ALA A 166 3.98 17.58 0.48
CA ALA A 166 4.02 16.82 1.71
C ALA A 166 2.81 17.11 2.61
N VAL A 167 2.45 18.38 2.77
CA VAL A 167 1.26 18.78 3.53
C VAL A 167 -0.02 18.23 2.90
N LEU A 168 -0.18 18.35 1.58
CA LEU A 168 -1.34 17.81 0.86
C LEU A 168 -1.43 16.29 1.05
N TRP A 169 -0.31 15.58 0.91
CA TRP A 169 -0.23 14.14 1.05
C TRP A 169 -0.62 13.66 2.46
N HIS A 170 -0.06 14.29 3.48
CA HIS A 170 -0.36 13.94 4.86
C HIS A 170 -1.76 14.38 5.32
N ARG A 171 -2.33 15.47 4.75
CA ARG A 171 -3.75 15.81 4.93
C ARG A 171 -4.67 14.73 4.36
N ALA A 172 -4.36 14.19 3.18
CA ALA A 172 -5.11 13.07 2.62
C ALA A 172 -5.02 11.80 3.50
N ALA A 173 -3.83 11.49 4.02
CA ALA A 173 -3.66 10.39 4.97
C ALA A 173 -4.48 10.60 6.26
N ALA A 174 -4.48 11.81 6.81
CA ALA A 174 -5.27 12.16 7.98
C ALA A 174 -6.78 12.11 7.68
N ALA A 175 -7.22 12.59 6.51
CA ALA A 175 -8.62 12.55 6.08
C ALA A 175 -9.13 11.11 5.91
N ALA A 176 -8.29 10.19 5.42
CA ALA A 176 -8.63 8.77 5.36
C ALA A 176 -8.90 8.17 6.75
N CYS A 177 -8.20 8.63 7.79
CA CYS A 177 -8.28 8.09 9.14
C CYS A 177 -9.37 8.75 10.01
N ALA A 178 -9.64 10.05 9.79
CA ALA A 178 -10.47 10.87 10.67
C ALA A 178 -11.88 10.31 10.96
N PRO A 179 -12.62 9.68 10.00
CA PRO A 179 -13.94 9.13 10.28
C PRO A 179 -13.93 7.90 11.19
N PHE A 180 -12.76 7.31 11.45
CA PHE A 180 -12.61 6.04 12.16
C PHE A 180 -12.12 6.24 13.60
N HIS A 181 -11.00 6.98 13.78
CA HIS A 181 -10.50 7.30 15.11
C HIS A 181 -9.50 8.47 15.07
N ALA A 182 -9.58 9.40 16.03
CA ALA A 182 -8.75 10.62 16.05
C ALA A 182 -7.24 10.33 16.13
N ARG A 183 -6.83 9.25 16.81
CA ARG A 183 -5.42 8.85 16.94
C ARG A 183 -4.94 7.88 15.86
N LEU A 184 -5.81 7.49 14.92
CA LEU A 184 -5.46 6.49 13.90
C LEU A 184 -4.37 7.02 12.97
N TYR A 185 -4.49 8.25 12.46
CA TYR A 185 -3.48 8.82 11.57
C TYR A 185 -2.08 8.93 12.22
N PRO A 186 -1.90 9.51 13.40
CA PRO A 186 -0.58 9.55 14.05
C PRO A 186 0.05 8.15 14.22
N HIS A 187 -0.75 7.15 14.57
CA HIS A 187 -0.31 5.77 14.71
C HIS A 187 0.13 5.16 13.38
N LEU A 188 -0.71 5.27 12.34
CA LEU A 188 -0.42 4.68 11.02
C LEU A 188 0.68 5.42 10.27
N ARG A 189 0.84 6.73 10.51
CA ARG A 189 1.97 7.49 10.04
C ARG A 189 3.27 6.96 10.63
N GLN A 190 3.34 6.76 11.96
CA GLN A 190 4.52 6.19 12.62
C GLN A 190 4.83 4.79 12.08
N SER A 191 3.80 3.96 11.88
CA SER A 191 3.97 2.63 11.28
C SER A 191 4.55 2.70 9.86
N CYS A 192 4.16 3.72 9.09
CA CYS A 192 4.70 3.98 7.75
C CYS A 192 6.18 4.38 7.80
N ASP A 193 6.53 5.32 8.68
CA ASP A 193 7.91 5.79 8.86
C ASP A 193 8.84 4.64 9.32
N ASP A 194 8.36 3.76 10.20
CA ASP A 194 9.14 2.60 10.67
C ASP A 194 9.28 1.51 9.60
N TYR A 195 8.25 1.30 8.77
CA TYR A 195 8.26 0.29 7.72
C TYR A 195 9.17 0.67 6.57
N PHE A 196 9.03 1.91 6.02
CA PHE A 196 9.75 2.36 4.84
C PHE A 196 11.13 2.96 5.15
N TYR A 197 11.83 2.40 6.13
CA TYR A 197 13.14 2.86 6.57
C TYR A 197 14.27 1.96 6.07
N LEU A 198 15.25 2.53 5.37
CA LEU A 198 16.46 1.85 4.90
C LEU A 198 17.52 1.84 6.02
N ARG A 199 17.58 0.77 6.77
CA ARG A 199 18.46 0.66 7.94
C ARG A 199 19.94 0.85 7.61
N HIS A 200 20.41 0.31 6.47
CA HIS A 200 21.79 0.41 6.01
C HIS A 200 22.17 1.80 5.47
N ARG A 201 21.19 2.66 5.22
CA ARG A 201 21.37 4.05 4.80
C ARG A 201 21.09 5.05 5.91
N ALA A 202 20.44 4.61 7.00
CA ALA A 202 19.93 5.45 8.06
C ALA A 202 18.99 6.57 7.54
N GLU A 203 18.19 6.27 6.50
CA GLU A 203 17.21 7.20 5.90
C GLU A 203 15.90 6.51 5.57
N ALA A 204 14.81 7.26 5.53
CA ALA A 204 13.53 6.78 5.03
C ALA A 204 13.54 6.73 3.49
N ARG A 205 12.73 5.83 2.90
CA ARG A 205 12.53 5.73 1.45
C ARG A 205 11.96 7.02 0.86
N GLY A 206 11.05 7.67 1.61
CA GLY A 206 10.35 8.89 1.23
C GLY A 206 9.84 9.64 2.46
N ILE A 207 8.85 10.48 2.26
CA ILE A 207 8.25 11.31 3.31
C ILE A 207 7.11 10.63 4.06
N GLY A 208 6.90 9.32 3.86
CA GLY A 208 5.86 8.54 4.52
C GLY A 208 4.47 8.75 3.93
N GLY A 209 3.48 8.63 4.78
CA GLY A 209 2.05 8.65 4.50
C GLY A 209 1.28 7.93 5.59
N LEU A 210 0.70 6.78 5.30
CA LEU A 210 0.11 5.87 6.28
C LEU A 210 0.37 4.40 5.91
N PHE A 211 0.51 3.55 6.93
CA PHE A 211 0.67 2.11 6.75
C PHE A 211 -0.05 1.36 7.87
N PHE A 212 -0.83 0.35 7.51
CA PHE A 212 -1.52 -0.55 8.44
C PHE A 212 -1.39 -2.00 8.01
N ASP A 213 -1.36 -2.87 8.99
CA ASP A 213 -1.32 -4.31 8.81
C ASP A 213 -2.14 -4.96 9.93
N ASP A 214 -2.68 -6.14 9.65
CA ASP A 214 -3.44 -6.93 10.61
C ASP A 214 -4.64 -6.18 11.25
N LEU A 215 -5.27 -5.21 10.52
CA LEU A 215 -6.41 -4.44 11.02
C LEU A 215 -7.68 -5.31 10.98
N ASN A 216 -8.26 -5.56 12.15
CA ASN A 216 -9.46 -6.35 12.35
C ASN A 216 -10.21 -5.90 13.62
N ALA A 217 -11.23 -6.65 14.05
CA ALA A 217 -12.00 -6.33 15.25
C ALA A 217 -11.20 -6.42 16.56
N GLU A 218 -10.11 -7.17 16.57
CA GLU A 218 -9.28 -7.43 17.77
C GLU A 218 -8.03 -6.54 17.81
N THR A 219 -7.83 -5.68 16.80
CA THR A 219 -6.67 -4.76 16.77
C THR A 219 -6.69 -3.85 18.01
N PRO A 220 -5.66 -3.87 18.85
CA PRO A 220 -5.62 -3.03 20.05
C PRO A 220 -5.86 -1.56 19.72
N GLU A 221 -6.70 -0.88 20.50
CA GLU A 221 -7.11 0.51 20.36
C GLU A 221 -7.92 0.85 19.09
N PHE A 222 -7.62 0.26 17.94
CA PHE A 222 -8.21 0.61 16.64
C PHE A 222 -9.09 -0.50 16.04
N GLY A 223 -9.43 -1.51 16.82
CA GLY A 223 -10.27 -2.62 16.37
C GLY A 223 -11.64 -2.14 15.90
N MET A 224 -12.05 -2.62 14.72
CA MET A 224 -13.31 -2.26 14.08
C MET A 224 -13.98 -3.50 13.49
N PRO A 225 -15.33 -3.55 13.42
CA PRO A 225 -16.01 -4.61 12.70
C PRO A 225 -15.60 -4.61 11.21
N TRP A 226 -15.83 -5.74 10.56
CA TRP A 226 -15.37 -6.00 9.19
C TRP A 226 -15.77 -4.89 8.21
N GLU A 227 -17.02 -4.44 8.28
CA GLU A 227 -17.57 -3.40 7.41
C GLU A 227 -16.81 -2.08 7.55
N ARG A 228 -16.47 -1.72 8.79
CA ARG A 228 -15.72 -0.49 9.08
C ARG A 228 -14.26 -0.60 8.62
N CYS A 229 -13.64 -1.77 8.75
CA CYS A 229 -12.30 -2.02 8.20
C CYS A 229 -12.32 -1.95 6.68
N PHE A 230 -13.36 -2.46 6.04
CA PHE A 230 -13.55 -2.38 4.58
C PHE A 230 -13.78 -0.94 4.12
N GLU A 231 -14.60 -0.16 4.81
CA GLU A 231 -14.79 1.28 4.56
C GLU A 231 -13.47 2.05 4.68
N PHE A 232 -12.66 1.73 5.70
CA PHE A 232 -11.35 2.34 5.87
C PHE A 232 -10.42 2.02 4.69
N MET A 233 -10.34 0.77 4.26
CA MET A 233 -9.58 0.38 3.07
C MET A 233 -10.01 1.18 1.83
N ARG A 234 -11.33 1.39 1.64
CA ARG A 234 -11.88 2.19 0.54
C ARG A 234 -11.48 3.66 0.66
N ALA A 235 -11.53 4.24 1.85
CA ALA A 235 -11.10 5.61 2.11
C ALA A 235 -9.61 5.81 1.76
N VAL A 236 -8.74 4.84 2.11
CA VAL A 236 -7.32 4.86 1.76
C VAL A 236 -7.11 4.90 0.24
N GLY A 237 -7.80 4.03 -0.52
CA GLY A 237 -7.72 4.01 -1.99
C GLY A 237 -8.15 5.33 -2.63
N SER A 238 -9.29 5.88 -2.18
CA SER A 238 -9.82 7.16 -2.71
C SER A 238 -8.90 8.34 -2.39
N GLN A 239 -8.39 8.45 -1.15
CA GLN A 239 -7.52 9.56 -0.74
C GLN A 239 -6.16 9.50 -1.47
N PHE A 240 -5.62 8.31 -1.71
CA PHE A 240 -4.42 8.14 -2.52
C PHE A 240 -4.61 8.72 -3.93
N LEU A 241 -5.65 8.32 -4.64
CA LEU A 241 -5.90 8.77 -6.00
C LEU A 241 -6.08 10.28 -6.09
N GLN A 242 -6.85 10.87 -5.17
CA GLN A 242 -7.09 12.32 -5.13
C GLN A 242 -5.80 13.11 -4.88
N ALA A 243 -5.03 12.72 -3.87
CA ALA A 243 -3.81 13.42 -3.47
C ALA A 243 -2.71 13.30 -4.52
N TYR A 244 -2.42 12.06 -4.98
CA TYR A 244 -1.37 11.86 -5.97
C TYR A 244 -1.72 12.49 -7.32
N GLY A 245 -2.97 12.36 -7.75
CA GLY A 245 -3.45 13.03 -8.97
C GLY A 245 -3.32 14.55 -8.92
N ALA A 246 -3.54 15.18 -7.75
CA ALA A 246 -3.34 16.61 -7.56
C ALA A 246 -1.85 16.99 -7.66
N ILE A 247 -0.95 16.23 -7.01
CA ILE A 247 0.50 16.46 -7.06
C ILE A 247 1.00 16.33 -8.52
N VAL A 248 0.60 15.29 -9.24
CA VAL A 248 0.98 15.08 -10.64
C VAL A 248 0.57 16.27 -11.49
N ARG A 249 -0.68 16.74 -11.40
CA ARG A 249 -1.17 17.91 -12.15
C ARG A 249 -0.37 19.19 -11.86
N GLN A 250 0.07 19.38 -10.62
CA GLN A 250 0.85 20.57 -10.24
C GLN A 250 2.31 20.53 -10.70
N ARG A 251 2.88 19.34 -10.86
CA ARG A 251 4.33 19.18 -11.04
C ARG A 251 4.77 18.69 -12.41
N ARG A 252 3.91 18.00 -13.16
CA ARG A 252 4.28 17.32 -14.41
C ARG A 252 4.85 18.24 -15.50
N ASP A 253 4.40 19.50 -15.54
CA ASP A 253 4.78 20.47 -16.56
C ASP A 253 5.91 21.40 -16.10
N LEU A 254 6.46 21.22 -14.89
CA LEU A 254 7.60 22.00 -14.40
C LEU A 254 8.86 21.65 -15.15
N ALA A 255 9.65 22.66 -15.47
CA ALA A 255 10.93 22.49 -16.16
C ALA A 255 11.94 21.73 -15.27
N TYR A 256 12.76 20.92 -15.88
CA TYR A 256 13.90 20.23 -15.27
C TYR A 256 15.02 20.01 -16.32
N GLY A 257 16.24 19.76 -15.82
CA GLY A 257 17.40 19.49 -16.66
C GLY A 257 18.08 18.15 -16.31
N GLU A 258 19.25 17.95 -16.93
CA GLU A 258 20.06 16.75 -16.66
C GLU A 258 20.48 16.61 -15.19
N ARG A 259 20.67 17.74 -14.48
CA ARG A 259 21.03 17.76 -13.07
C ARG A 259 19.98 17.05 -12.22
N GLU A 260 18.72 17.47 -12.34
CA GLU A 260 17.59 16.90 -11.59
C GLU A 260 17.33 15.47 -12.04
N ARG A 261 17.45 15.17 -13.32
CA ARG A 261 17.28 13.81 -13.85
C ARG A 261 18.33 12.85 -13.31
N ARG A 262 19.60 13.23 -13.30
CA ARG A 262 20.69 12.42 -12.73
C ARG A 262 20.48 12.17 -11.24
N TYR A 263 20.03 13.17 -10.50
CA TYR A 263 19.73 13.04 -9.08
C TYR A 263 18.53 12.10 -8.86
N GLN A 264 17.47 12.19 -9.65
CA GLN A 264 16.35 11.25 -9.62
C GLN A 264 16.82 9.81 -9.79
N LEU A 265 17.66 9.52 -10.80
CA LEU A 265 18.18 8.17 -11.04
C LEU A 265 19.01 7.65 -9.85
N TYR A 266 19.81 8.50 -9.23
CA TYR A 266 20.55 8.19 -8.02
C TYR A 266 19.62 7.87 -6.84
N ARG A 267 18.59 8.69 -6.62
CA ARG A 267 17.61 8.45 -5.55
C ARG A 267 16.73 7.22 -5.81
N ARG A 268 16.43 6.91 -7.06
CA ARG A 268 15.76 5.66 -7.43
C ARG A 268 16.56 4.42 -7.00
N GLY A 269 17.88 4.50 -6.89
CA GLY A 269 18.69 3.45 -6.30
C GLY A 269 18.24 3.09 -4.88
N ARG A 270 17.89 4.10 -4.04
CA ARG A 270 17.36 3.87 -2.68
C ARG A 270 16.00 3.18 -2.69
N TYR A 271 15.15 3.55 -3.63
CA TYR A 271 13.86 2.90 -3.83
C TYR A 271 14.03 1.41 -4.17
N VAL A 272 14.92 1.09 -5.10
CA VAL A 272 15.25 -0.30 -5.48
C VAL A 272 15.83 -1.07 -4.29
N GLU A 273 16.78 -0.48 -3.54
CA GLU A 273 17.35 -1.10 -2.34
C GLU A 273 16.26 -1.50 -1.34
N PHE A 274 15.30 -0.60 -1.07
CA PHE A 274 14.20 -0.92 -0.16
C PHE A 274 13.36 -2.09 -0.68
N ASN A 275 12.91 -2.03 -1.92
CA ASN A 275 12.00 -3.02 -2.49
C ASN A 275 12.63 -4.42 -2.57
N LEU A 276 13.92 -4.51 -2.91
CA LEU A 276 14.59 -5.82 -3.03
C LEU A 276 15.07 -6.39 -1.69
N VAL A 277 15.39 -5.54 -0.71
CA VAL A 277 16.02 -6.00 0.54
C VAL A 277 15.05 -6.04 1.72
N PHE A 278 14.08 -5.12 1.77
CA PHE A 278 13.25 -4.93 2.95
C PHE A 278 11.75 -5.09 2.71
N ASP A 279 11.27 -4.94 1.46
CA ASP A 279 9.84 -5.02 1.20
C ASP A 279 9.31 -6.43 1.36
N ARG A 280 8.48 -6.61 2.39
CA ARG A 280 7.89 -7.92 2.72
C ARG A 280 7.01 -8.46 1.59
N GLY A 281 6.32 -7.56 0.86
CA GLY A 281 5.46 -7.95 -0.27
C GLY A 281 6.26 -8.51 -1.43
N THR A 282 7.36 -7.85 -1.81
CA THR A 282 8.29 -8.31 -2.85
C THR A 282 8.93 -9.66 -2.45
N LEU A 283 9.47 -9.75 -1.22
CA LEU A 283 10.08 -10.98 -0.73
C LEU A 283 9.09 -12.14 -0.68
N PHE A 284 7.88 -11.92 -0.16
CA PHE A 284 6.82 -12.92 -0.13
C PHE A 284 6.44 -13.38 -1.54
N GLY A 285 6.23 -12.45 -2.46
CA GLY A 285 5.86 -12.75 -3.83
C GLY A 285 6.92 -13.62 -4.55
N LEU A 286 8.19 -13.25 -4.43
CA LEU A 286 9.29 -14.01 -5.04
C LEU A 286 9.46 -15.41 -4.40
N GLN A 287 9.37 -15.51 -3.08
CA GLN A 287 9.49 -16.78 -2.34
C GLN A 287 8.29 -17.72 -2.56
N SER A 288 7.12 -17.17 -2.83
CA SER A 288 5.89 -17.95 -3.10
C SER A 288 5.74 -18.40 -4.56
N GLY A 289 6.77 -18.22 -5.41
CA GLY A 289 6.69 -18.53 -6.83
C GLY A 289 5.73 -17.62 -7.58
N GLY A 290 5.54 -16.38 -7.10
CA GLY A 290 4.78 -15.35 -7.80
C GLY A 290 5.37 -15.02 -9.17
N ARG A 291 4.59 -14.33 -10.02
CA ARG A 291 5.06 -13.90 -11.35
C ARG A 291 6.09 -12.80 -11.19
N SER A 292 7.36 -13.10 -11.43
CA SER A 292 8.48 -12.17 -11.20
C SER A 292 8.29 -10.84 -11.92
N ASP A 293 7.85 -10.85 -13.18
CA ASP A 293 7.62 -9.63 -13.97
C ASP A 293 6.52 -8.75 -13.35
N ALA A 294 5.45 -9.35 -12.84
CA ALA A 294 4.39 -8.64 -12.15
C ALA A 294 4.83 -8.07 -10.79
N ILE A 295 5.70 -8.76 -10.07
CA ILE A 295 6.27 -8.29 -8.80
C ILE A 295 7.25 -7.14 -9.07
N LEU A 296 8.15 -7.32 -10.05
CA LEU A 296 9.19 -6.36 -10.37
C LEU A 296 8.71 -5.18 -11.23
N MET A 297 7.43 -5.13 -11.63
CA MET A 297 6.83 -3.93 -12.20
C MET A 297 6.90 -2.72 -11.26
N SER A 298 7.06 -2.95 -9.96
CA SER A 298 7.24 -1.92 -8.93
C SER A 298 8.58 -1.21 -9.01
N MET A 299 9.55 -1.74 -9.78
CA MET A 299 10.85 -1.12 -9.96
C MET A 299 10.80 0.03 -10.97
N PRO A 300 11.57 1.11 -10.76
CA PRO A 300 11.75 2.12 -11.80
C PRO A 300 12.44 1.50 -13.03
N PRO A 301 12.18 2.02 -14.25
CA PRO A 301 12.81 1.48 -15.47
C PRO A 301 14.32 1.70 -15.52
N ALA A 302 14.80 2.71 -14.77
CA ALA A 302 16.22 3.02 -14.62
C ALA A 302 16.52 3.54 -13.21
N ALA A 303 17.63 3.09 -12.65
CA ALA A 303 18.19 3.56 -11.39
C ALA A 303 19.72 3.58 -11.48
N GLN A 304 20.37 4.42 -10.70
CA GLN A 304 21.83 4.51 -10.68
C GLN A 304 22.38 4.50 -9.26
N TRP A 305 23.56 3.96 -9.11
CA TRP A 305 24.34 4.03 -7.89
C TRP A 305 25.64 4.79 -8.16
N ALA A 306 25.95 5.74 -7.31
CA ALA A 306 27.23 6.44 -7.30
C ALA A 306 27.87 6.28 -5.92
N TYR A 307 29.19 6.20 -5.89
CA TYR A 307 29.94 6.10 -4.63
C TYR A 307 29.73 7.34 -3.73
N ARG A 308 29.63 8.51 -4.36
CA ARG A 308 29.25 9.78 -3.73
C ARG A 308 28.01 10.34 -4.39
N SER A 309 27.25 11.14 -3.65
CA SER A 309 26.11 11.84 -4.23
C SER A 309 26.53 12.66 -5.47
N PRO A 310 25.75 12.61 -6.55
CA PRO A 310 26.00 13.43 -7.73
C PRO A 310 25.66 14.92 -7.50
N ASP A 311 24.95 15.24 -6.42
CA ASP A 311 24.49 16.60 -6.12
C ASP A 311 24.34 16.86 -4.62
N PRO A 312 25.40 17.37 -3.94
CA PRO A 312 25.34 17.68 -2.52
C PRO A 312 24.34 18.77 -2.12
N GLU A 313 24.01 19.70 -3.04
CA GLU A 313 23.03 20.76 -2.76
C GLU A 313 21.60 20.20 -2.71
N LEU A 314 21.25 19.28 -3.62
CA LEU A 314 19.97 18.59 -3.58
C LEU A 314 19.88 17.66 -2.39
N ASP A 315 20.98 16.99 -1.99
CA ASP A 315 21.03 16.21 -0.74
C ASP A 315 20.76 17.12 0.48
N ALA A 316 21.39 18.29 0.54
CA ALA A 316 21.19 19.21 1.66
C ALA A 316 19.73 19.66 1.82
N ARG A 317 18.95 19.64 0.75
CA ARG A 317 17.50 19.95 0.77
C ARG A 317 16.64 18.74 1.14
N LEU A 318 16.97 17.56 0.64
CA LEU A 318 16.14 16.36 0.78
C LEU A 318 16.47 15.54 2.03
N LEU A 319 17.75 15.27 2.32
CA LEU A 319 18.15 14.35 3.38
C LEU A 319 17.67 14.75 4.78
N PRO A 320 17.61 16.03 5.19
CA PRO A 320 17.05 16.39 6.49
C PRO A 320 15.61 15.89 6.70
N LEU A 321 14.83 15.77 5.62
CA LEU A 321 13.45 15.28 5.68
C LEU A 321 13.39 13.74 5.80
N LEU A 322 14.40 13.03 5.31
CA LEU A 322 14.44 11.57 5.25
C LEU A 322 15.22 10.94 6.42
N THR A 323 16.11 11.68 7.07
CA THR A 323 16.97 11.14 8.15
C THR A 323 16.34 11.30 9.53
N THR A 324 15.27 12.06 9.66
CA THR A 324 14.51 12.19 10.90
C THR A 324 13.72 10.91 11.15
N ARG A 325 14.19 10.04 12.05
CA ARG A 325 13.65 8.68 12.29
C ARG A 325 12.18 8.62 12.70
N ARG A 326 11.59 9.72 13.17
CA ARG A 326 10.17 9.82 13.52
C ARG A 326 9.34 10.60 12.49
N GLY A 327 9.91 10.81 11.30
CA GLY A 327 9.30 11.63 10.28
C GLY A 327 9.17 13.12 10.69
N HIS A 328 8.89 13.95 9.72
CA HIS A 328 8.62 15.37 9.94
C HIS A 328 7.12 15.56 10.19
N ASP A 329 6.73 16.36 11.18
CA ASP A 329 5.30 16.63 11.42
C ASP A 329 4.76 17.65 10.41
N TRP A 330 4.31 17.12 9.26
CA TRP A 330 3.84 17.92 8.14
C TRP A 330 2.52 18.66 8.39
N LEU A 331 1.78 18.28 9.44
CA LEU A 331 0.49 18.91 9.77
C LEU A 331 0.59 19.91 10.93
N ARG A 332 1.76 20.07 11.53
CA ARG A 332 1.98 21.01 12.62
C ARG A 332 1.95 22.45 12.09
N GLY A 333 0.87 23.15 12.37
CA GLY A 333 0.66 24.55 11.95
C GLY A 333 0.07 24.73 10.56
N ALA A 334 -0.46 23.64 9.95
CA ALA A 334 -1.11 23.66 8.65
C ALA A 334 -2.64 23.77 8.76
#